data_8275dd97b921eac3becd1bf50ac458a0
#
_entry.id   8275dd97b921eac3becd1bf50ac458a0
#
_cell.length_a   1.000
_cell.length_b   1.000
_cell.length_c   1.000
_cell.angle_alpha   90.00
_cell.angle_beta   90.00
_cell.angle_gamma   90.00
#
_symmetry.space_group_name_H-M   'P 1'
#
loop_
_entity.id
_entity.type
_entity.pdbx_description
1 polymer ?
#
loop_
_entity_poly.entity_id
_entity_poly.type
_entity_poly.pdbx_seq_one_letter_code
_entity_poly.pdbx_strand_id
1 'polypeptide(L)'
;MLRIFVATVLAALCLSGSSARSDDIPTLDVNPVCHGIAMQGELEAGLQQTSFQRCVQSEQATREQIKKEWSTFTTSDKSHCVALAKTGGESSYTELITCMEMARDVRKLHEDQQKGSDTSSAPVPEGLPAPVGHRQPTSR
;
A
#
# COMPACT_ATOMS: atom_id res chain seq x y z
N MET A 1 15.35 -38.56 -46.93
CA MET A 1 14.27 -38.44 -45.92
C MET A 1 14.79 -37.97 -44.56
N LEU A 2 15.71 -36.99 -44.50
CA LEU A 2 16.36 -36.52 -43.25
C LEU A 2 16.28 -35.00 -43.07
N ARG A 3 15.33 -34.31 -43.66
CA ARG A 3 15.22 -32.86 -43.61
C ARG A 3 13.91 -32.32 -43.03
N ILE A 4 13.01 -33.20 -42.53
CA ILE A 4 11.67 -32.80 -42.05
C ILE A 4 11.57 -32.82 -40.49
N PHE A 5 12.56 -33.36 -39.76
CA PHE A 5 12.49 -33.50 -38.32
C PHE A 5 13.13 -32.35 -37.49
N VAL A 6 13.70 -31.31 -38.12
CA VAL A 6 14.36 -30.22 -37.42
C VAL A 6 13.43 -29.01 -37.16
N ALA A 7 12.26 -28.95 -37.78
CA ALA A 7 11.38 -27.77 -37.71
C ALA A 7 10.35 -27.77 -36.57
N THR A 8 10.22 -28.83 -35.79
CA THR A 8 9.16 -28.95 -34.77
C THR A 8 9.61 -28.79 -33.31
N VAL A 9 10.90 -28.54 -33.02
CA VAL A 9 11.43 -28.48 -31.66
C VAL A 9 11.59 -27.00 -31.13
N LEU A 10 11.47 -26.00 -31.97
CA LEU A 10 11.70 -24.59 -31.59
C LEU A 10 10.48 -23.83 -31.10
N ALA A 11 9.30 -24.39 -31.02
CA ALA A 11 8.07 -23.67 -30.65
C ALA A 11 7.61 -23.85 -29.22
N ALA A 12 8.36 -24.55 -28.33
CA ALA A 12 7.89 -24.90 -26.99
C ALA A 12 8.60 -24.16 -25.84
N LEU A 13 9.40 -23.13 -26.10
CA LEU A 13 10.25 -22.49 -25.05
C LEU A 13 9.85 -21.07 -24.64
N CYS A 14 8.68 -20.56 -24.99
CA CYS A 14 8.30 -19.16 -24.71
C CYS A 14 7.14 -18.96 -23.73
N LEU A 15 6.81 -19.92 -22.87
CA LEU A 15 5.69 -19.77 -21.92
C LEU A 15 6.08 -19.98 -20.44
N SER A 16 7.34 -19.69 -20.08
CA SER A 16 7.69 -19.52 -18.67
C SER A 16 7.52 -18.04 -18.28
N GLY A 17 6.32 -17.50 -18.46
CA GLY A 17 5.90 -16.28 -17.81
C GLY A 17 5.88 -16.55 -16.31
N SER A 18 6.94 -16.12 -15.60
CA SER A 18 6.95 -16.04 -14.15
C SER A 18 5.85 -15.06 -13.76
N SER A 19 4.65 -15.58 -13.47
CA SER A 19 3.64 -14.84 -12.75
C SER A 19 4.28 -14.50 -11.40
N ALA A 20 4.80 -13.28 -11.28
CA ALA A 20 5.16 -12.72 -9.99
C ALA A 20 3.89 -12.80 -9.15
N ARG A 21 3.85 -13.76 -8.23
CA ARG A 21 2.76 -13.87 -7.26
C ARG A 21 2.79 -12.62 -6.42
N SER A 22 1.80 -11.77 -6.58
CA SER A 22 1.55 -10.59 -5.71
C SER A 22 1.17 -11.00 -4.28
N ASP A 23 1.30 -12.27 -3.95
CA ASP A 23 0.95 -12.83 -2.65
C ASP A 23 2.10 -12.79 -1.64
N ASP A 24 3.32 -12.50 -2.07
CA ASP A 24 4.47 -12.42 -1.18
C ASP A 24 4.77 -10.97 -0.78
N ILE A 25 5.08 -10.78 0.51
CA ILE A 25 5.54 -9.48 1.02
C ILE A 25 6.87 -9.14 0.35
N PRO A 26 7.04 -7.91 -0.18
CA PRO A 26 8.29 -7.49 -0.79
C PRO A 26 9.43 -7.51 0.24
N THR A 27 10.63 -7.86 -0.23
CA THR A 27 11.84 -7.63 0.55
C THR A 27 12.27 -6.18 0.36
N LEU A 28 12.32 -5.44 1.47
CA LEU A 28 12.77 -4.06 1.53
C LEU A 28 14.14 -3.99 2.20
N ASP A 29 15.06 -3.20 1.66
CA ASP A 29 16.32 -2.88 2.33
C ASP A 29 16.10 -1.71 3.28
N VAL A 30 16.04 -2.02 4.58
CA VAL A 30 15.80 -1.04 5.65
C VAL A 30 17.09 -0.40 6.19
N ASN A 31 18.27 -0.84 5.71
CA ASN A 31 19.53 -0.32 6.21
C ASN A 31 19.70 1.19 5.97
N PRO A 32 19.39 1.74 4.79
CA PRO A 32 19.53 3.17 4.55
C PRO A 32 18.71 4.01 5.53
N VAL A 33 17.42 3.70 5.70
CA VAL A 33 16.54 4.45 6.62
C VAL A 33 17.01 4.32 8.07
N CYS A 34 17.44 3.13 8.51
CA CYS A 34 17.93 2.92 9.86
C CYS A 34 19.28 3.60 10.13
N HIS A 35 20.15 3.68 9.13
CA HIS A 35 21.34 4.51 9.22
C HIS A 35 21.00 6.00 9.33
N GLY A 36 20.09 6.50 8.51
CA GLY A 36 19.61 7.87 8.58
C GLY A 36 19.08 8.23 9.98
N ILE A 37 18.24 7.39 10.57
CA ILE A 37 17.71 7.57 11.93
C ILE A 37 18.84 7.58 12.97
N ALA A 38 19.79 6.67 12.88
CA ALA A 38 20.90 6.58 13.83
C ALA A 38 21.84 7.80 13.76
N MET A 39 21.95 8.45 12.61
CA MET A 39 22.81 9.62 12.39
C MET A 39 22.14 10.96 12.72
N GLN A 40 20.82 11.01 12.89
CA GLN A 40 20.08 12.25 13.16
C GLN A 40 20.30 12.83 14.58
N GLY A 41 20.84 12.06 15.50
CA GLY A 41 21.19 12.51 16.84
C GLY A 41 22.69 12.78 16.98
N GLU A 42 23.07 13.79 17.80
CA GLU A 42 24.44 13.95 18.25
C GLU A 42 24.78 12.89 19.30
N LEU A 43 24.64 11.61 18.92
CA LEU A 43 24.87 10.48 19.82
C LEU A 43 26.33 10.01 19.73
N GLU A 44 26.85 9.55 20.86
CA GLU A 44 28.11 8.83 20.86
C GLU A 44 28.03 7.56 19.97
N ALA A 45 29.15 7.14 19.39
CA ALA A 45 29.19 6.03 18.43
C ALA A 45 28.52 4.73 18.94
N GLY A 46 28.62 4.44 20.25
CA GLY A 46 27.94 3.28 20.85
C GLY A 46 26.42 3.41 20.87
N LEU A 47 25.89 4.62 21.03
CA LEU A 47 24.46 4.89 21.03
C LEU A 47 23.91 4.89 19.59
N GLN A 48 24.68 5.35 18.62
CA GLN A 48 24.33 5.27 17.20
C GLN A 48 24.17 3.82 16.76
N GLN A 49 25.11 2.93 17.12
CA GLN A 49 25.03 1.52 16.80
C GLN A 49 23.80 0.86 17.45
N THR A 50 23.49 1.19 18.71
CA THR A 50 22.32 0.69 19.41
C THR A 50 21.02 1.20 18.75
N SER A 51 20.96 2.45 18.32
CA SER A 51 19.82 3.04 17.63
C SER A 51 19.58 2.40 16.27
N PHE A 52 20.64 2.15 15.51
CA PHE A 52 20.57 1.41 14.25
C PHE A 52 19.99 0.00 14.45
N GLN A 53 20.52 -0.76 15.43
CA GLN A 53 20.03 -2.12 15.67
C GLN A 53 18.56 -2.15 16.11
N ARG A 54 18.13 -1.20 16.97
CA ARG A 54 16.73 -1.08 17.38
C ARG A 54 15.81 -0.77 16.18
N CYS A 55 16.25 0.13 15.30
CA CYS A 55 15.50 0.42 14.08
C CYS A 55 15.33 -0.83 13.22
N VAL A 56 16.40 -1.55 12.93
CA VAL A 56 16.33 -2.78 12.12
C VAL A 56 15.41 -3.81 12.78
N GLN A 57 15.47 -3.99 14.08
CA GLN A 57 14.58 -4.90 14.82
C GLN A 57 13.12 -4.47 14.71
N SER A 58 12.84 -3.16 14.84
CA SER A 58 11.49 -2.61 14.68
C SER A 58 10.94 -2.84 13.28
N GLU A 59 11.74 -2.58 12.25
CA GLU A 59 11.35 -2.82 10.85
C GLU A 59 11.06 -4.31 10.60
N GLN A 60 11.85 -5.22 11.15
CA GLN A 60 11.59 -6.67 11.04
C GLN A 60 10.30 -7.09 11.77
N ALA A 61 10.03 -6.53 12.95
CA ALA A 61 8.79 -6.79 13.68
C ALA A 61 7.58 -6.31 12.87
N THR A 62 7.68 -5.11 12.26
CA THR A 62 6.63 -4.57 11.37
C THR A 62 6.43 -5.46 10.15
N ARG A 63 7.48 -5.99 9.55
CA ARG A 63 7.39 -6.96 8.47
C ARG A 63 6.57 -8.19 8.87
N GLU A 64 6.82 -8.75 10.04
CA GLU A 64 6.06 -9.90 10.54
C GLU A 64 4.59 -9.55 10.86
N GLN A 65 4.31 -8.31 11.25
CA GLN A 65 2.93 -7.81 11.36
C GLN A 65 2.24 -7.76 9.99
N ILE A 66 2.87 -7.13 9.00
CA ILE A 66 2.34 -7.07 7.64
C ILE A 66 2.04 -8.48 7.11
N LYS A 67 2.91 -9.45 7.37
CA LYS A 67 2.75 -10.83 6.94
C LYS A 67 1.44 -11.46 7.43
N LYS A 68 1.04 -11.17 8.66
CA LYS A 68 -0.20 -11.70 9.24
C LYS A 68 -1.44 -11.13 8.57
N GLU A 69 -1.35 -9.89 8.08
CA GLU A 69 -2.47 -9.14 7.51
C GLU A 69 -2.43 -9.06 5.98
N TRP A 70 -1.37 -9.55 5.33
CA TRP A 70 -1.12 -9.36 3.91
C TRP A 70 -2.29 -9.75 3.02
N SER A 71 -2.96 -10.86 3.34
CA SER A 71 -4.11 -11.35 2.58
C SER A 71 -5.36 -10.46 2.69
N THR A 72 -5.43 -9.58 3.70
CA THR A 72 -6.58 -8.70 3.92
C THR A 72 -6.55 -7.44 3.04
N PHE A 73 -5.39 -7.12 2.46
CA PHE A 73 -5.21 -5.96 1.59
C PHE A 73 -5.50 -6.31 0.13
N THR A 74 -6.08 -5.37 -0.61
CA THR A 74 -6.36 -5.57 -2.03
C THR A 74 -5.06 -5.55 -2.86
N THR A 75 -5.09 -6.14 -4.04
CA THR A 75 -3.96 -6.09 -4.98
C THR A 75 -3.58 -4.66 -5.34
N SER A 76 -4.57 -3.77 -5.47
CA SER A 76 -4.36 -2.35 -5.75
C SER A 76 -3.61 -1.66 -4.61
N ASP A 77 -4.07 -1.86 -3.35
CA ASP A 77 -3.41 -1.28 -2.17
C ASP A 77 -1.95 -1.78 -2.07
N LYS A 78 -1.75 -3.09 -2.22
CA LYS A 78 -0.41 -3.71 -2.21
C LYS A 78 0.52 -3.08 -3.25
N SER A 79 0.07 -2.99 -4.50
CA SER A 79 0.91 -2.45 -5.57
C SER A 79 1.25 -0.98 -5.37
N HIS A 80 0.26 -0.17 -4.97
CA HIS A 80 0.42 1.25 -4.70
C HIS A 80 1.37 1.50 -3.52
N CYS A 81 1.11 0.87 -2.37
CA CYS A 81 1.88 1.09 -1.16
C CYS A 81 3.31 0.53 -1.26
N VAL A 82 3.52 -0.58 -1.97
CA VAL A 82 4.88 -1.07 -2.26
C VAL A 82 5.67 -0.10 -3.14
N ALA A 83 5.02 0.53 -4.11
CA ALA A 83 5.67 1.55 -4.94
C ALA A 83 6.05 2.78 -4.10
N LEU A 84 5.16 3.26 -3.24
CA LEU A 84 5.43 4.38 -2.34
C LEU A 84 6.57 4.08 -1.36
N ALA A 85 6.54 2.92 -0.69
CA ALA A 85 7.56 2.52 0.27
C ALA A 85 8.97 2.33 -0.33
N LYS A 86 9.10 2.37 -1.65
CA LYS A 86 10.38 2.32 -2.39
C LYS A 86 10.78 3.66 -2.98
N THR A 87 9.93 4.68 -2.85
CA THR A 87 10.19 6.00 -3.41
C THR A 87 11.21 6.73 -2.54
N GLY A 88 12.15 7.44 -3.15
CA GLY A 88 13.13 8.23 -2.41
C GLY A 88 14.41 7.49 -2.02
N GLY A 89 14.53 6.20 -2.33
CA GLY A 89 15.75 5.42 -2.07
C GLY A 89 15.87 4.86 -0.66
N GLU A 90 14.95 5.20 0.22
CA GLU A 90 14.86 4.66 1.58
C GLU A 90 13.58 3.82 1.70
N SER A 91 13.75 2.53 1.92
CA SER A 91 12.62 1.60 2.01
C SER A 91 12.32 1.25 3.46
N SER A 92 11.04 1.29 3.86
CA SER A 92 10.61 1.01 5.23
C SER A 92 9.34 0.16 5.26
N TYR A 93 9.33 -0.86 6.11
CA TYR A 93 8.10 -1.63 6.40
C TYR A 93 7.10 -0.82 7.21
N THR A 94 7.57 0.12 8.02
CA THR A 94 6.71 1.05 8.76
C THR A 94 5.93 1.96 7.81
N GLU A 95 6.54 2.47 6.75
CA GLU A 95 5.84 3.24 5.72
C GLU A 95 4.86 2.35 4.94
N LEU A 96 5.28 1.13 4.61
CA LEU A 96 4.43 0.19 3.89
C LEU A 96 3.15 -0.12 4.67
N ILE A 97 3.24 -0.47 5.95
CA ILE A 97 2.05 -0.79 6.75
C ILE A 97 1.16 0.42 6.93
N THR A 98 1.73 1.60 7.19
CA THR A 98 0.99 2.85 7.35
C THR A 98 0.17 3.17 6.10
N CYS A 99 0.78 3.08 4.91
CA CYS A 99 0.07 3.27 3.65
C CYS A 99 -1.09 2.28 3.49
N MET A 100 -0.88 1.01 3.80
CA MET A 100 -1.89 -0.04 3.64
C MET A 100 -3.07 0.14 4.61
N GLU A 101 -2.79 0.51 5.85
CA GLU A 101 -3.83 0.80 6.85
C GLU A 101 -4.67 2.00 6.43
N MET A 102 -4.03 3.08 5.97
CA MET A 102 -4.73 4.26 5.45
C MET A 102 -5.60 3.92 4.23
N ALA A 103 -5.09 3.14 3.28
CA ALA A 103 -5.86 2.72 2.11
C ALA A 103 -7.09 1.88 2.50
N ARG A 104 -6.93 0.97 3.47
CA ARG A 104 -8.02 0.17 4.02
C ARG A 104 -9.09 1.03 4.70
N ASP A 105 -8.68 2.03 5.47
CA ASP A 105 -9.60 2.89 6.21
C ASP A 105 -10.38 3.82 5.28
N VAL A 106 -9.74 4.39 4.26
CA VAL A 106 -10.41 5.16 3.21
C VAL A 106 -11.45 4.32 2.49
N ARG A 107 -11.15 3.07 2.16
CA ARG A 107 -12.11 2.17 1.52
C ARG A 107 -13.33 1.91 2.40
N LYS A 108 -13.12 1.64 3.71
CA LYS A 108 -14.23 1.46 4.65
C LYS A 108 -15.12 2.69 4.75
N LEU A 109 -14.53 3.90 4.82
CA LEU A 109 -15.29 5.14 4.84
C LEU A 109 -16.17 5.30 3.59
N HIS A 110 -15.65 4.96 2.42
CA HIS A 110 -16.43 5.00 1.19
C HIS A 110 -17.58 4.00 1.19
N GLU A 111 -17.36 2.78 1.67
CA GLU A 111 -18.39 1.75 1.78
C GLU A 111 -19.52 2.18 2.75
N ASP A 112 -19.16 2.80 3.87
CA ASP A 112 -20.12 3.28 4.86
C ASP A 112 -20.94 4.46 4.33
N GLN A 113 -20.32 5.38 3.58
CA GLN A 113 -21.03 6.48 2.92
C GLN A 113 -22.02 5.98 1.86
N GLN A 114 -21.65 4.98 1.07
CA GLN A 114 -22.56 4.39 0.09
C GLN A 114 -23.76 3.73 0.75
N LYS A 115 -23.55 2.95 1.81
CA LYS A 115 -24.64 2.33 2.57
C LYS A 115 -25.58 3.37 3.19
N GLY A 116 -25.03 4.47 3.72
CA GLY A 116 -25.82 5.57 4.28
C GLY A 116 -26.67 6.30 3.24
N SER A 117 -26.17 6.42 2.01
CA SER A 117 -26.91 7.05 0.90
C SER A 117 -28.08 6.19 0.42
N ASP A 118 -27.89 4.87 0.36
CA ASP A 118 -28.95 3.93 -0.06
C ASP A 118 -30.10 3.86 0.97
N THR A 119 -29.80 4.09 2.25
CA THR A 119 -30.82 4.10 3.32
C THR A 119 -31.59 5.43 3.36
N SER A 120 -31.03 6.52 2.82
CA SER A 120 -31.68 7.84 2.80
C SER A 120 -32.66 8.05 1.63
N SER A 121 -32.84 7.07 0.76
CA SER A 121 -33.84 7.08 -0.33
C SER A 121 -35.23 6.64 0.13
N ALA A 122 -35.58 6.87 1.39
CA ALA A 122 -36.98 6.81 1.83
C ALA A 122 -37.79 7.90 1.12
N PRO A 123 -39.01 7.61 0.61
CA PRO A 123 -39.80 8.61 -0.09
C PRO A 123 -40.05 9.80 0.84
N VAL A 124 -39.64 10.98 0.41
CA VAL A 124 -39.91 12.24 1.11
C VAL A 124 -41.41 12.39 1.22
N PRO A 125 -41.99 12.52 2.43
CA PRO A 125 -43.45 12.78 2.56
C PRO A 125 -43.76 14.09 1.87
N GLU A 126 -44.63 14.02 0.90
CA GLU A 126 -45.15 15.15 0.12
C GLU A 126 -45.85 16.11 1.10
N GLY A 127 -45.22 17.25 1.41
CA GLY A 127 -45.81 18.23 2.34
C GLY A 127 -44.83 19.14 3.10
N LEU A 128 -43.51 19.03 2.90
CA LEU A 128 -42.58 19.99 3.51
C LEU A 128 -42.34 21.19 2.61
N PRO A 129 -42.41 22.46 3.12
CA PRO A 129 -42.11 23.66 2.33
C PRO A 129 -40.63 23.64 1.91
N ALA A 130 -40.38 24.07 0.66
CA ALA A 130 -39.06 24.12 0.05
C ALA A 130 -38.04 24.86 0.94
N PRO A 131 -36.79 24.38 1.05
CA PRO A 131 -35.75 25.07 1.80
C PRO A 131 -35.46 26.41 1.18
N VAL A 132 -35.50 27.47 2.00
CA VAL A 132 -35.19 28.84 1.62
C VAL A 132 -33.73 28.89 1.19
N GLY A 133 -33.51 29.16 -0.11
CA GLY A 133 -32.18 29.23 -0.69
C GLY A 133 -31.30 30.30 -0.03
N HIS A 134 -30.20 29.88 0.56
CA HIS A 134 -29.12 30.74 0.99
C HIS A 134 -28.49 31.39 -0.23
N ARG A 135 -28.76 32.71 -0.41
CA ARG A 135 -28.04 33.56 -1.37
C ARG A 135 -26.56 33.60 -0.98
N GLN A 136 -25.70 33.10 -1.83
CA GLN A 136 -24.26 33.33 -1.72
C GLN A 136 -23.99 34.84 -1.95
N PRO A 137 -23.16 35.51 -1.12
CA PRO A 137 -22.71 36.86 -1.38
C PRO A 137 -21.74 36.88 -2.56
N THR A 138 -22.07 37.60 -3.61
CA THR A 138 -21.16 37.91 -4.71
C THR A 138 -20.09 38.88 -4.22
N SER A 139 -18.85 38.42 -4.15
CA SER A 139 -17.67 39.27 -3.93
C SER A 139 -17.39 40.07 -5.20
N ARG A 140 -17.29 41.38 -5.01
CA ARG A 140 -16.87 42.37 -6.01
C ARG A 140 -15.40 42.70 -5.77
#